data_4735d03059a08a1eb0aa7562d2983731
#
_entry.id   4735d03059a08a1eb0aa7562d2983731
#
_cell.length_a   1.000
_cell.length_b   1.000
_cell.length_c   1.000
_cell.angle_alpha   90.00
_cell.angle_beta   90.00
_cell.angle_gamma   90.00
#
_symmetry.space_group_name_H-M   'P 1'
#
loop_
_entity.id
_entity.type
_entity.pdbx_description
1 polymer ?
#
loop_
_entity_poly.entity_id
_entity_poly.type
_entity_poly.pdbx_seq_one_letter_code
_entity_poly.pdbx_strand_id
1 'polypeptide(L)'
;MKVSFHKILLKKRFPLAISRGTHGDSFNVFVRVEKDGIVGWGESAPGKNEGAQNPEQVISELQKLLEANINNNSIYEIEHKAREIKISPCSYAGLDIALWDWKAKKANMPLHDLLGLPIPKSKTSVTLGIMSPESAKDRIPLLFEGSSAKYLK
;
A
#
# COMPACT_ATOMS: atom_id res chain seq x y z
N MET A 1 -20.89 0.11 -6.87
CA MET A 1 -19.53 0.48 -6.43
C MET A 1 -18.77 1.03 -7.64
N LYS A 2 -18.12 2.18 -7.49
CA LYS A 2 -17.25 2.77 -8.53
C LYS A 2 -15.79 2.61 -8.08
N VAL A 3 -14.95 2.10 -8.96
CA VAL A 3 -13.51 1.92 -8.69
C VAL A 3 -12.71 2.71 -9.72
N SER A 4 -11.69 3.42 -9.27
CA SER A 4 -10.76 4.13 -10.14
C SER A 4 -9.32 3.91 -9.69
N PHE A 5 -8.39 4.00 -10.65
CA PHE A 5 -6.97 3.74 -10.47
C PHE A 5 -6.17 5.00 -10.79
N HIS A 6 -5.21 5.31 -9.93
CA HIS A 6 -4.35 6.48 -10.07
C HIS A 6 -2.89 6.04 -9.99
N LYS A 7 -2.18 6.07 -11.11
CA LYS A 7 -0.73 5.83 -11.15
C LYS A 7 0.00 7.07 -10.67
N ILE A 8 0.70 6.97 -9.54
CA ILE A 8 1.37 8.09 -8.90
C ILE A 8 2.85 7.78 -8.73
N LEU A 9 3.72 8.73 -9.13
CA LEU A 9 5.15 8.68 -8.85
C LEU A 9 5.39 9.10 -7.40
N LEU A 10 5.86 8.16 -6.58
CA LEU A 10 6.31 8.42 -5.23
C LEU A 10 7.81 8.70 -5.23
N LYS A 11 8.19 9.94 -4.91
CA LYS A 11 9.59 10.36 -4.79
C LYS A 11 10.09 10.07 -3.38
N LYS A 12 11.18 9.33 -3.29
CA LYS A 12 11.86 9.13 -2.00
C LYS A 12 12.72 10.33 -1.68
N ARG A 13 12.62 10.83 -0.44
CA ARG A 13 13.53 11.86 0.06
C ARG A 13 14.98 11.42 -0.04
N PHE A 14 15.23 10.12 0.20
CA PHE A 14 16.54 9.49 0.06
C PHE A 14 16.41 8.11 -0.57
N PRO A 15 17.17 7.76 -1.60
CA PRO A 15 17.29 6.39 -2.06
C PRO A 15 17.76 5.46 -0.94
N LEU A 16 17.21 4.24 -0.88
CA LEU A 16 17.58 3.24 0.12
C LEU A 16 18.44 2.15 -0.53
N ALA A 17 19.73 2.15 -0.22
CA ALA A 17 20.64 1.08 -0.63
C ALA A 17 20.57 -0.07 0.39
N ILE A 18 20.32 -1.28 -0.10
CA ILE A 18 20.33 -2.53 0.67
C ILE A 18 21.17 -3.59 -0.07
N SER A 19 21.41 -4.74 0.54
CA SER A 19 22.21 -5.84 -0.06
C SER A 19 21.70 -6.31 -1.43
N ARG A 20 20.42 -6.11 -1.73
CA ARG A 20 19.76 -6.51 -3.00
C ARG A 20 19.68 -5.40 -4.04
N GLY A 21 20.22 -4.22 -3.77
CA GLY A 21 20.22 -3.07 -4.69
C GLY A 21 19.78 -1.76 -4.04
N THR A 22 19.66 -0.73 -4.87
CA THR A 22 19.21 0.60 -4.43
C THR A 22 17.77 0.84 -4.87
N HIS A 23 16.93 1.16 -3.90
CA HIS A 23 15.51 1.47 -4.10
C HIS A 23 15.30 2.98 -4.10
N GLY A 24 15.04 3.53 -5.28
CA GLY A 24 14.70 4.94 -5.50
C GLY A 24 13.19 5.17 -5.62
N ASP A 25 12.82 6.15 -6.44
CA ASP A 25 11.44 6.49 -6.74
C ASP A 25 10.68 5.30 -7.34
N SER A 26 9.39 5.24 -7.09
CA SER A 26 8.52 4.16 -7.59
C SER A 26 7.18 4.70 -8.07
N PHE A 27 6.63 4.08 -9.11
CA PHE A 27 5.23 4.28 -9.48
C PHE A 27 4.37 3.27 -8.74
N ASN A 28 3.44 3.76 -7.93
CA ASN A 28 2.45 2.94 -7.26
C ASN A 28 1.05 3.23 -7.82
N VAL A 29 0.12 2.31 -7.62
CA VAL A 29 -1.27 2.44 -8.04
C VAL A 29 -2.14 2.69 -6.81
N PHE A 30 -2.71 3.87 -6.71
CA PHE A 30 -3.71 4.18 -5.71
C PHE A 30 -5.08 3.75 -6.23
N VAL A 31 -5.75 2.92 -5.46
CA VAL A 31 -7.10 2.40 -5.75
C VAL A 31 -8.11 3.18 -4.95
N ARG A 32 -9.07 3.79 -5.64
CA ARG A 32 -10.17 4.53 -5.03
C ARG A 32 -11.46 3.76 -5.23
N VAL A 33 -12.10 3.39 -4.14
CA VAL A 33 -13.44 2.77 -4.12
C VAL A 33 -14.45 3.79 -3.64
N GLU A 34 -15.54 3.97 -4.38
CA GLU A 34 -16.66 4.83 -3.99
C GLU A 34 -17.95 4.02 -3.98
N LYS A 35 -18.62 3.99 -2.85
CA LYS A 35 -19.91 3.33 -2.66
C LYS A 35 -20.70 4.07 -1.57
N ASP A 36 -22.00 4.25 -1.77
CA ASP A 36 -22.91 4.92 -0.82
C ASP A 36 -22.44 6.34 -0.41
N GLY A 37 -21.79 7.09 -1.32
CA GLY A 37 -21.23 8.41 -1.05
C GLY A 37 -19.94 8.43 -0.20
N ILE A 38 -19.42 7.25 0.16
CA ILE A 38 -18.20 7.11 0.98
C ILE A 38 -17.06 6.64 0.09
N VAL A 39 -15.86 7.19 0.33
CA VAL A 39 -14.65 6.86 -0.42
C VAL A 39 -13.65 6.14 0.46
N GLY A 40 -13.21 4.97 -0.02
CA GLY A 40 -12.07 4.24 0.53
C GLY A 40 -10.87 4.32 -0.40
N TRP A 41 -9.66 4.32 0.18
CA TRP A 41 -8.40 4.37 -0.53
C TRP A 41 -7.50 3.20 -0.15
N GLY A 42 -6.78 2.68 -1.13
CA GLY A 42 -5.73 1.68 -0.95
C GLY A 42 -4.61 1.89 -1.94
N GLU A 43 -3.52 1.16 -1.76
CA GLU A 43 -2.31 1.30 -2.54
C GLU A 43 -1.75 -0.08 -2.92
N SER A 44 -1.38 -0.23 -4.18
CA SER A 44 -0.56 -1.34 -4.68
C SER A 44 0.82 -0.80 -5.05
N ALA A 45 1.86 -1.42 -4.52
CA ALA A 45 3.26 -1.07 -4.77
C ALA A 45 3.95 -2.16 -5.60
N PRO A 46 3.80 -2.17 -6.94
CA PRO A 46 4.36 -3.22 -7.79
C PRO A 46 5.89 -3.20 -7.79
N GLY A 47 6.48 -4.36 -7.96
CA GLY A 47 7.91 -4.56 -8.03
C GLY A 47 8.25 -6.00 -8.41
N LYS A 48 9.50 -6.22 -8.83
CA LYS A 48 9.98 -7.52 -9.34
C LYS A 48 9.66 -8.71 -8.43
N ASN A 49 9.59 -8.49 -7.12
CA ASN A 49 9.37 -9.55 -6.12
C ASN A 49 7.98 -9.51 -5.49
N GLU A 50 7.09 -8.61 -5.94
CA GLU A 50 5.82 -8.34 -5.26
C GLU A 50 4.61 -9.01 -5.96
N GLY A 51 4.86 -9.79 -7.01
CA GLY A 51 3.81 -10.51 -7.76
C GLY A 51 3.26 -9.73 -8.95
N ALA A 52 3.25 -8.41 -8.93
CA ALA A 52 2.99 -7.54 -10.08
C ALA A 52 4.25 -6.72 -10.38
N GLN A 53 4.68 -6.67 -11.65
CA GLN A 53 5.96 -6.06 -12.01
C GLN A 53 5.90 -4.55 -12.20
N ASN A 54 4.74 -4.02 -12.60
CA ASN A 54 4.54 -2.61 -12.92
C ASN A 54 3.09 -2.17 -12.69
N PRO A 55 2.81 -0.86 -12.67
CA PRO A 55 1.46 -0.32 -12.49
C PRO A 55 0.45 -0.77 -13.53
N GLU A 56 0.87 -0.97 -14.77
CA GLU A 56 0.01 -1.38 -15.88
C GLU A 56 -0.55 -2.78 -15.63
N GLN A 57 0.28 -3.70 -15.14
CA GLN A 57 -0.16 -5.04 -14.73
C GLN A 57 -1.17 -4.96 -13.58
N VAL A 58 -0.90 -4.15 -12.55
CA VAL A 58 -1.84 -3.95 -11.43
C VAL A 58 -3.20 -3.50 -11.95
N ILE A 59 -3.24 -2.47 -12.79
CA ILE A 59 -4.48 -1.92 -13.33
C ILE A 59 -5.21 -2.96 -14.17
N SER A 60 -4.52 -3.66 -15.06
CA SER A 60 -5.11 -4.70 -15.92
C SER A 60 -5.70 -5.85 -15.11
N GLU A 61 -4.99 -6.33 -14.09
CA GLU A 61 -5.49 -7.39 -13.21
C GLU A 61 -6.72 -6.95 -12.41
N LEU A 62 -6.73 -5.74 -11.87
CA LEU A 62 -7.88 -5.23 -11.14
C LEU A 62 -9.09 -4.96 -12.07
N GLN A 63 -8.87 -4.51 -13.31
CA GLN A 63 -9.94 -4.38 -14.30
C GLN A 63 -10.58 -5.73 -14.60
N LYS A 64 -9.78 -6.77 -14.81
CA LYS A 64 -10.26 -8.15 -14.98
C LYS A 64 -11.10 -8.62 -13.79
N LEU A 65 -10.71 -8.28 -12.55
CA LEU A 65 -11.51 -8.60 -11.37
C LEU A 65 -12.84 -7.85 -11.34
N LEU A 66 -12.87 -6.58 -11.75
CA LEU A 66 -14.10 -5.80 -11.82
C LEU A 66 -15.10 -6.31 -12.87
N GLU A 67 -14.61 -6.86 -13.97
CA GLU A 67 -15.44 -7.53 -15.01
C GLU A 67 -16.20 -8.75 -14.46
N ALA A 68 -15.71 -9.37 -13.39
CA ALA A 68 -16.39 -10.46 -12.70
C ALA A 68 -17.60 -10.01 -11.85
N ASN A 69 -18.05 -8.76 -11.98
CA ASN A 69 -19.24 -8.18 -11.35
C ASN A 69 -19.28 -8.32 -9.81
N ILE A 70 -18.24 -7.84 -9.16
CA ILE A 70 -18.04 -7.95 -7.70
C ILE A 70 -18.84 -6.92 -6.87
N ASN A 71 -19.73 -6.13 -7.46
CA ASN A 71 -20.38 -4.98 -6.82
C ASN A 71 -21.21 -5.33 -5.56
N ASN A 72 -21.81 -6.53 -5.54
CA ASN A 72 -22.68 -6.99 -4.46
C ASN A 72 -22.00 -8.02 -3.53
N ASN A 73 -20.74 -8.32 -3.77
CA ASN A 73 -19.99 -9.27 -2.99
C ASN A 73 -19.47 -8.67 -1.68
N SER A 74 -19.34 -9.48 -0.67
CA SER A 74 -18.56 -9.15 0.54
C SER A 74 -17.07 -9.05 0.21
N ILE A 75 -16.29 -8.44 1.10
CA ILE A 75 -14.82 -8.34 0.93
C ILE A 75 -14.20 -9.73 0.79
N TYR A 76 -14.66 -10.72 1.55
CA TYR A 76 -14.15 -12.09 1.49
C TYR A 76 -14.52 -12.82 0.19
N GLU A 77 -15.71 -12.59 -0.34
CA GLU A 77 -16.08 -13.14 -1.66
C GLU A 77 -15.28 -12.52 -2.79
N ILE A 78 -14.96 -11.22 -2.69
CA ILE A 78 -14.07 -10.53 -3.64
C ILE A 78 -12.66 -11.13 -3.57
N GLU A 79 -12.12 -11.36 -2.37
CA GLU A 79 -10.84 -12.03 -2.17
C GLU A 79 -10.83 -13.43 -2.80
N HIS A 80 -11.85 -14.22 -2.52
CA HIS A 80 -11.98 -15.57 -3.09
C HIS A 80 -11.99 -15.52 -4.62
N LYS A 81 -12.76 -14.60 -5.20
CA LYS A 81 -12.81 -14.38 -6.65
C LYS A 81 -11.47 -13.97 -7.23
N ALA A 82 -10.76 -13.05 -6.55
CA ALA A 82 -9.43 -12.62 -6.97
C ALA A 82 -8.43 -13.79 -7.02
N ARG A 83 -8.48 -14.69 -6.04
CA ARG A 83 -7.67 -15.93 -6.00
C ARG A 83 -8.04 -16.88 -7.12
N GLU A 84 -9.34 -17.11 -7.36
CA GLU A 84 -9.85 -17.98 -8.43
C GLU A 84 -9.35 -17.56 -9.81
N ILE A 85 -9.40 -16.27 -10.13
CA ILE A 85 -8.95 -15.74 -11.42
C ILE A 85 -7.46 -15.32 -11.43
N LYS A 86 -6.73 -15.69 -10.37
CA LYS A 86 -5.27 -15.53 -10.22
C LYS A 86 -4.78 -14.07 -10.31
N ILE A 87 -5.48 -13.15 -9.64
CA ILE A 87 -4.98 -11.79 -9.43
C ILE A 87 -3.76 -11.87 -8.50
N SER A 88 -2.69 -11.15 -8.84
CA SER A 88 -1.49 -11.12 -8.00
C SER A 88 -1.78 -10.50 -6.61
N PRO A 89 -1.14 -10.98 -5.54
CA PRO A 89 -1.33 -10.42 -4.20
C PRO A 89 -1.08 -8.92 -4.13
N CYS A 90 -0.04 -8.43 -4.84
CA CYS A 90 0.25 -7.00 -4.91
C CYS A 90 -0.91 -6.21 -5.52
N SER A 91 -1.48 -6.69 -6.63
CA SER A 91 -2.61 -6.01 -7.27
C SER A 91 -3.85 -6.02 -6.37
N TYR A 92 -4.16 -7.17 -5.78
CA TYR A 92 -5.33 -7.30 -4.91
C TYR A 92 -5.21 -6.44 -3.64
N ALA A 93 -4.01 -6.30 -3.07
CA ALA A 93 -3.78 -5.52 -1.84
C ALA A 93 -4.34 -4.09 -1.92
N GLY A 94 -4.16 -3.40 -3.06
CA GLY A 94 -4.70 -2.04 -3.22
C GLY A 94 -6.23 -2.00 -3.16
N LEU A 95 -6.91 -2.96 -3.78
CA LEU A 95 -8.37 -3.03 -3.71
C LEU A 95 -8.85 -3.47 -2.32
N ASP A 96 -8.20 -4.45 -1.71
CA ASP A 96 -8.54 -4.94 -0.37
C ASP A 96 -8.44 -3.82 0.67
N ILE A 97 -7.33 -3.10 0.70
CA ILE A 97 -7.13 -1.94 1.59
C ILE A 97 -8.22 -0.88 1.36
N ALA A 98 -8.54 -0.57 0.10
CA ALA A 98 -9.57 0.42 -0.23
C ALA A 98 -10.98 -0.02 0.24
N LEU A 99 -11.30 -1.31 0.15
CA LEU A 99 -12.57 -1.86 0.62
C LEU A 99 -12.67 -1.83 2.15
N TRP A 100 -11.60 -2.17 2.85
CA TRP A 100 -11.55 -2.10 4.31
C TRP A 100 -11.58 -0.66 4.82
N ASP A 101 -10.89 0.29 4.17
CA ASP A 101 -10.96 1.71 4.48
C ASP A 101 -12.39 2.26 4.28
N TRP A 102 -13.03 1.89 3.15
CA TRP A 102 -14.43 2.22 2.92
C TRP A 102 -15.35 1.67 4.01
N LYS A 103 -15.16 0.40 4.40
CA LYS A 103 -15.98 -0.28 5.41
C LYS A 103 -15.83 0.37 6.79
N ALA A 104 -14.61 0.72 7.18
CA ALA A 104 -14.33 1.41 8.44
C ALA A 104 -14.98 2.80 8.48
N LYS A 105 -14.86 3.58 7.41
CA LYS A 105 -15.51 4.89 7.25
C LYS A 105 -17.04 4.77 7.28
N LYS A 106 -17.60 3.75 6.62
CA LYS A 106 -19.05 3.47 6.67
C LYS A 106 -19.53 3.14 8.08
N ALA A 107 -18.74 2.43 8.87
CA ALA A 107 -19.01 2.12 10.26
C ALA A 107 -18.72 3.31 11.20
N ASN A 108 -18.16 4.40 10.70
CA ASN A 108 -17.67 5.54 11.48
C ASN A 108 -16.70 5.12 12.60
N MET A 109 -15.80 4.19 12.30
CA MET A 109 -14.82 3.62 13.22
C MET A 109 -13.42 3.66 12.60
N PRO A 110 -12.36 3.82 13.41
CA PRO A 110 -11.00 3.53 12.95
C PRO A 110 -10.87 2.07 12.53
N LEU A 111 -10.06 1.80 11.51
CA LEU A 111 -9.93 0.43 10.97
C LEU A 111 -9.42 -0.57 12.01
N HIS A 112 -8.49 -0.17 12.89
CA HIS A 112 -7.99 -1.05 13.94
C HIS A 112 -9.09 -1.46 14.93
N ASP A 113 -10.02 -0.55 15.29
CA ASP A 113 -11.16 -0.86 16.15
C ASP A 113 -12.14 -1.82 15.45
N LEU A 114 -12.42 -1.56 14.16
CA LEU A 114 -13.27 -2.46 13.35
C LEU A 114 -12.70 -3.88 13.27
N LEU A 115 -11.37 -4.01 13.29
CA LEU A 115 -10.67 -5.31 13.27
C LEU A 115 -10.43 -5.88 14.68
N GLY A 116 -10.88 -5.20 15.74
CA GLY A 116 -10.64 -5.63 17.14
C GLY A 116 -9.19 -5.56 17.58
N LEU A 117 -8.37 -4.70 16.94
CA LEU A 117 -6.95 -4.55 17.22
C LEU A 117 -6.70 -3.39 18.19
N PRO A 118 -5.79 -3.55 19.16
CA PRO A 118 -5.41 -2.44 20.04
C PRO A 118 -4.59 -1.39 19.28
N ILE A 119 -4.63 -0.14 19.77
CA ILE A 119 -3.73 0.90 19.26
C ILE A 119 -2.27 0.48 19.52
N PRO A 120 -1.40 0.47 18.48
CA PRO A 120 0.00 0.08 18.64
C PRO A 120 0.73 1.02 19.62
N LYS A 121 1.42 0.45 20.61
CA LYS A 121 2.26 1.19 21.55
C LYS A 121 3.74 1.17 21.17
N SER A 122 4.11 0.36 20.18
CA SER A 122 5.50 0.25 19.72
C SER A 122 5.96 1.52 19.04
N LYS A 123 7.18 1.96 19.36
CA LYS A 123 7.82 3.09 18.69
C LYS A 123 8.31 2.66 17.31
N THR A 124 8.16 3.54 16.32
CA THR A 124 8.66 3.29 14.98
C THR A 124 10.17 3.56 14.85
N SER A 125 10.77 3.07 13.77
CA SER A 125 12.17 3.29 13.41
C SER A 125 12.29 3.95 12.05
N VAL A 126 13.41 4.65 11.83
CA VAL A 126 13.89 5.05 10.49
C VAL A 126 14.99 4.10 10.05
N THR A 127 15.10 3.88 8.74
CA THR A 127 16.12 2.96 8.18
C THR A 127 17.21 3.75 7.50
N LEU A 128 18.47 3.48 7.88
CA LEU A 128 19.65 3.93 7.18
C LEU A 128 20.05 2.89 6.14
N GLY A 129 20.22 3.30 4.89
CA GLY A 129 20.73 2.43 3.84
C GLY A 129 22.24 2.18 3.98
N ILE A 130 22.77 1.23 3.20
CA ILE A 130 24.19 0.95 3.13
C ILE A 130 24.92 2.17 2.55
N MET A 131 25.88 2.70 3.28
CA MET A 131 26.70 3.85 2.89
C MET A 131 27.99 3.91 3.69
N SER A 132 28.89 4.86 3.35
CA SER A 132 30.11 5.09 4.13
C SER A 132 29.78 5.67 5.51
N PRO A 133 30.67 5.48 6.53
CA PRO A 133 30.48 6.09 7.86
C PRO A 133 30.35 7.61 7.82
N GLU A 134 31.08 8.28 6.92
CA GLU A 134 31.05 9.73 6.72
C GLU A 134 29.66 10.16 6.24
N SER A 135 29.14 9.51 5.18
CA SER A 135 27.79 9.78 4.65
C SER A 135 26.70 9.47 5.69
N ALA A 136 26.91 8.48 6.55
CA ALA A 136 25.96 8.14 7.61
C ALA A 136 25.83 9.24 8.66
N LYS A 137 26.96 9.88 9.06
CA LYS A 137 26.95 11.00 10.01
C LYS A 137 26.06 12.15 9.55
N ASP A 138 26.12 12.48 8.27
CA ASP A 138 25.30 13.56 7.69
C ASP A 138 23.84 13.13 7.48
N ARG A 139 23.61 11.84 7.13
CA ARG A 139 22.30 11.32 6.81
C ARG A 139 21.40 11.08 8.05
N ILE A 140 21.97 10.61 9.16
CA ILE A 140 21.20 10.22 10.35
C ILE A 140 20.36 11.38 10.89
N PRO A 141 20.87 12.61 11.11
CA PRO A 141 20.04 13.73 11.57
C PRO A 141 18.85 13.99 10.64
N LEU A 142 19.08 13.95 9.33
CA LEU A 142 18.05 14.20 8.32
C LEU A 142 16.94 13.15 8.31
N LEU A 143 17.24 11.89 8.68
CA LEU A 143 16.22 10.83 8.79
C LEU A 143 15.26 11.05 9.95
N PHE A 144 15.72 11.68 11.02
CA PHE A 144 14.89 11.98 12.20
C PHE A 144 14.14 13.31 12.08
N GLU A 145 14.55 14.19 11.16
CA GLU A 145 13.91 15.48 10.95
C GLU A 145 12.43 15.31 10.57
N GLY A 146 11.52 15.88 11.35
CA GLY A 146 10.08 15.77 11.16
C GLY A 146 9.49 14.36 11.44
N SER A 147 10.29 13.44 11.98
CA SER A 147 9.88 12.07 12.29
C SER A 147 9.57 11.88 13.77
N SER A 148 8.55 11.06 14.07
CA SER A 148 8.28 10.56 15.43
C SER A 148 9.09 9.31 15.79
N ALA A 149 9.91 8.80 14.88
CA ALA A 149 10.74 7.63 15.09
C ALA A 149 11.71 7.81 16.26
N LYS A 150 11.95 6.73 17.00
CA LYS A 150 12.86 6.73 18.17
C LYS A 150 14.05 5.80 17.97
N TYR A 151 14.05 5.00 16.92
CA TYR A 151 15.08 4.01 16.64
C TYR A 151 15.63 4.18 15.22
N LEU A 152 16.94 3.94 15.09
CA LEU A 152 17.62 3.77 13.83
C LEU A 152 17.81 2.27 13.55
N LYS A 153 17.49 1.87 12.33
CA LYS A 153 17.71 0.50 11.85
C LYS A 153 18.73 0.52 10.72
#